data_fda66abb91e7ae41f9e35120fa2fbf28
#
_entry.id   fda66abb91e7ae41f9e35120fa2fbf28
#
_cell.length_a   1.000
_cell.length_b   1.000
_cell.length_c   1.000
_cell.angle_alpha   90.00
_cell.angle_beta   90.00
_cell.angle_gamma   90.00
#
_symmetry.space_group_name_H-M   'P 1'
#
loop_
_entity.id
_entity.type
_entity.pdbx_description
1 polymer ?
#
loop_
_entity_poly.entity_id
_entity_poly.type
_entity_poly.pdbx_seq_one_letter_code
_entity_poly.pdbx_strand_id
1 'polypeptide(L)'
;MIGLEMNNKPLLRAYSIASPNWHEEFEFYSIKVENGPLTSKLQRLKEGDNILFRNKPVGTLVNDALLNGKRLFLFSTGTGIAPFTLSLIHI
;
A
#
# COMPACT_ATOMS: atom_id res chain seq x y z
N MET A 1 -5.69 -1.31 -4.94
CA MET A 1 -5.68 -2.76 -4.64
C MET A 1 -4.65 -3.45 -5.50
N ILE A 2 -3.90 -4.35 -4.92
CA ILE A 2 -2.96 -5.21 -5.63
C ILE A 2 -3.27 -6.67 -5.32
N GLY A 3 -2.81 -7.57 -6.18
CA GLY A 3 -3.06 -8.99 -5.97
C GLY A 3 -2.48 -9.88 -7.06
N LEU A 4 -2.91 -11.12 -7.04
CA LEU A 4 -2.48 -12.16 -7.95
C LEU A 4 -3.68 -12.88 -8.54
N GLU A 5 -3.51 -13.40 -9.74
CA GLU A 5 -4.49 -14.29 -10.34
C GLU A 5 -4.31 -15.70 -9.78
N MET A 6 -5.39 -16.27 -9.26
CA MET A 6 -5.40 -17.58 -8.64
C MET A 6 -6.62 -18.37 -9.09
N ASN A 7 -6.43 -19.60 -9.58
CA ASN A 7 -7.52 -20.46 -10.06
C ASN A 7 -8.45 -19.74 -11.05
N ASN A 8 -7.89 -18.97 -11.98
CA ASN A 8 -8.59 -18.15 -12.97
C ASN A 8 -9.46 -17.04 -12.36
N LYS A 9 -9.24 -16.69 -11.09
CA LYS A 9 -9.92 -15.58 -10.41
C LYS A 9 -8.89 -14.61 -9.83
N PRO A 10 -9.12 -13.31 -9.95
CA PRO A 10 -8.22 -12.34 -9.31
C PRO A 10 -8.46 -12.34 -7.80
N LEU A 11 -7.38 -12.39 -7.03
CA LEU A 11 -7.40 -12.17 -5.59
C LEU A 11 -6.71 -10.84 -5.31
N LEU A 12 -7.49 -9.84 -4.95
CA LEU A 12 -7.02 -8.49 -4.70
C LEU A 12 -7.26 -8.10 -3.25
N ARG A 13 -6.31 -7.33 -2.70
CA ARG A 13 -6.44 -6.74 -1.36
C ARG A 13 -6.02 -5.27 -1.42
N ALA A 14 -6.55 -4.50 -0.49
CA ALA A 14 -6.18 -3.10 -0.35
C ALA A 14 -4.81 -2.97 0.29
N TYR A 15 -3.98 -2.11 -0.27
CA TYR A 15 -2.68 -1.73 0.28
C TYR A 15 -2.52 -0.23 0.15
N SER A 16 -2.00 0.40 1.19
CA SER A 16 -1.64 1.81 1.12
C SER A 16 -0.34 1.97 0.36
N ILE A 17 -0.30 2.94 -0.54
CA ILE A 17 0.91 3.28 -1.29
C ILE A 17 1.88 3.97 -0.34
N ALA A 18 3.14 3.55 -0.34
CA ALA A 18 4.20 4.15 0.48
C ALA A 18 5.12 5.08 -0.31
N SER A 19 5.20 4.92 -1.62
CA SER A 19 6.02 5.78 -2.49
C SER A 19 5.34 7.12 -2.74
N PRO A 20 6.10 8.22 -2.87
CA PRO A 20 5.53 9.54 -3.18
C PRO A 20 5.01 9.63 -4.62
N ASN A 21 4.15 10.62 -4.87
CA ASN A 21 3.47 10.80 -6.16
C ASN A 21 4.40 11.01 -7.35
N TRP A 22 5.60 11.56 -7.11
CA TRP A 22 6.56 11.86 -8.17
C TRP A 22 7.49 10.70 -8.51
N HIS A 23 7.38 9.56 -7.78
CA HIS A 23 8.11 8.36 -8.15
C HIS A 23 7.40 7.63 -9.30
N GLU A 24 8.18 7.07 -10.21
CA GLU A 24 7.66 6.28 -11.32
C GLU A 24 7.21 4.87 -10.88
N GLU A 25 7.68 4.42 -9.72
CA GLU A 25 7.39 3.12 -9.17
C GLU A 25 6.47 3.22 -7.97
N PHE A 26 5.61 2.22 -7.79
CA PHE A 26 4.80 2.08 -6.60
C PHE A 26 5.49 1.21 -5.58
N GLU A 27 5.48 1.65 -4.33
CA GLU A 27 6.02 0.91 -3.20
C GLU A 27 4.89 0.63 -2.19
N PHE A 28 4.84 -0.60 -1.70
CA PHE A 28 3.85 -1.04 -0.73
C PHE A 28 4.55 -1.79 0.40
N TYR A 29 4.02 -1.67 1.61
CA TYR A 29 4.48 -2.45 2.75
C TYR A 29 3.47 -3.55 3.05
N SER A 30 3.94 -4.78 3.18
CA SER A 30 3.10 -5.91 3.58
C SER A 30 3.81 -6.74 4.63
N ILE A 31 3.02 -7.38 5.50
CA ILE A 31 3.54 -8.36 6.43
C ILE A 31 3.24 -9.75 5.90
N LYS A 32 4.11 -10.68 6.26
CA LYS A 32 3.90 -12.08 5.95
C LYS A 32 2.92 -12.67 6.96
N VAL A 33 1.71 -12.94 6.50
CA VAL A 33 0.72 -13.64 7.33
C VAL A 33 0.76 -15.12 6.98
N GLU A 34 1.09 -15.96 7.96
CA GLU A 34 1.10 -17.40 7.77
C GLU A 34 -0.30 -17.87 7.39
N ASN A 35 -0.39 -18.66 6.33
CA ASN A 35 -1.66 -19.13 5.74
C ASN A 35 -2.58 -18.01 5.22
N GLY A 36 -2.09 -16.80 5.10
CA GLY A 36 -2.84 -15.72 4.43
C GLY A 36 -3.05 -16.06 2.96
N PRO A 37 -4.28 -15.87 2.41
CA PRO A 37 -4.56 -16.27 1.02
C PRO A 37 -3.67 -15.57 0.00
N LEU A 38 -3.42 -14.28 0.18
CA LEU A 38 -2.59 -13.48 -0.74
C LEU A 38 -1.15 -13.34 -0.24
N THR A 39 -0.96 -12.98 1.03
CA THR A 39 0.38 -12.67 1.56
C THR A 39 1.32 -13.86 1.53
N SER A 40 0.81 -15.09 1.72
CA SER A 40 1.63 -16.30 1.63
C SER A 40 2.21 -16.49 0.23
N LYS A 41 1.59 -15.94 -0.80
CA LYS A 41 2.04 -16.03 -2.19
C LYS A 41 2.82 -14.81 -2.63
N LEU A 42 2.49 -13.63 -2.13
CA LEU A 42 3.24 -12.40 -2.42
C LEU A 42 4.70 -12.53 -2.00
N GLN A 43 4.97 -13.14 -0.87
CA GLN A 43 6.34 -13.32 -0.37
C GLN A 43 7.22 -14.21 -1.26
N ARG A 44 6.61 -14.99 -2.15
CA ARG A 44 7.33 -15.87 -3.09
C ARG A 44 7.62 -15.21 -4.42
N LEU A 45 7.16 -13.97 -4.61
CA LEU A 45 7.41 -13.24 -5.84
C LEU A 45 8.88 -12.87 -5.96
N LYS A 46 9.36 -12.88 -7.20
CA LYS A 46 10.72 -12.47 -7.58
C LYS A 46 10.63 -11.32 -8.56
N GLU A 47 11.73 -10.61 -8.71
CA GLU A 47 11.83 -9.56 -9.73
C GLU A 47 11.49 -10.13 -11.11
N GLY A 48 10.68 -9.39 -11.85
CA GLY A 48 10.18 -9.81 -13.15
C GLY A 48 8.84 -10.50 -13.13
N ASP A 49 8.35 -10.92 -11.96
CA ASP A 49 7.02 -11.49 -11.83
C ASP A 49 5.95 -10.40 -11.95
N ASN A 50 4.79 -10.76 -12.47
CA ASN A 50 3.68 -9.85 -12.66
C ASN A 50 2.71 -9.92 -11.48
N ILE A 51 2.12 -8.77 -11.14
CA ILE A 51 1.03 -8.68 -10.17
C ILE A 51 -0.16 -7.98 -10.81
N LEU A 52 -1.34 -8.22 -10.25
CA LEU A 52 -2.53 -7.49 -10.65
C LEU A 52 -2.59 -6.15 -9.90
N PHE A 53 -2.97 -5.11 -10.61
CA PHE A 53 -3.05 -3.77 -10.06
C PHE A 53 -4.34 -3.11 -10.53
N ARG A 54 -5.12 -2.61 -9.56
CA ARG A 54 -6.33 -1.83 -9.88
C ARG A 54 -5.99 -0.35 -9.92
N ASN A 55 -6.19 0.29 -11.04
CA ASN A 55 -5.81 1.67 -11.29
C ASN A 55 -6.57 2.72 -10.46
N LYS A 56 -7.72 2.37 -9.91
CA LYS A 56 -8.53 3.33 -9.17
C LYS A 56 -8.11 3.36 -7.70
N PRO A 57 -7.48 4.44 -7.22
CA PRO A 57 -7.19 4.59 -5.80
C PRO A 57 -8.48 4.82 -5.01
N VAL A 58 -8.47 4.35 -3.75
CA VAL A 58 -9.56 4.56 -2.81
C VAL A 58 -8.98 5.00 -1.47
N GLY A 59 -9.80 5.57 -0.61
CA GLY A 59 -9.39 6.03 0.69
C GLY A 59 -9.50 7.54 0.83
N THR A 60 -9.41 8.03 2.06
CA THR A 60 -9.67 9.41 2.42
C THR A 60 -8.56 10.07 3.24
N LEU A 61 -7.48 9.36 3.50
CA LEU A 61 -6.35 9.90 4.26
C LEU A 61 -5.48 10.77 3.35
N VAL A 62 -5.86 12.03 3.23
CA VAL A 62 -5.21 13.04 2.38
C VAL A 62 -4.94 14.29 3.18
N ASN A 63 -3.93 15.07 2.76
CA ASN A 63 -3.56 16.30 3.46
C ASN A 63 -4.72 17.31 3.54
N ASP A 64 -5.56 17.38 2.52
CA ASP A 64 -6.69 18.30 2.46
C ASP A 64 -7.76 18.01 3.51
N ALA A 65 -7.77 16.81 4.10
CA ALA A 65 -8.68 16.44 5.17
C ALA A 65 -8.22 16.94 6.55
N LEU A 66 -7.01 17.47 6.66
CA LEU A 66 -6.44 17.93 7.91
C LEU A 66 -6.84 19.37 8.20
N LEU A 67 -7.11 19.65 9.49
CA LEU A 67 -7.31 21.01 9.96
C LEU A 67 -5.96 21.70 10.16
N ASN A 68 -5.93 23.02 9.98
CA ASN A 68 -4.73 23.79 10.20
C ASN A 68 -4.29 23.73 11.67
N GLY A 69 -3.00 23.56 11.89
CA GLY A 69 -2.41 23.50 13.21
C GLY A 69 -0.89 23.67 13.14
N LYS A 70 -0.26 23.73 14.30
CA LYS A 70 1.20 23.90 14.41
C LYS A 70 1.95 22.57 14.47
N ARG A 71 1.28 21.49 14.82
CA ARG A 71 1.87 20.18 15.02
C ARG A 71 0.97 19.12 14.42
N LEU A 72 1.58 18.11 13.81
CA LEU A 72 0.91 16.95 13.29
C LEU A 72 1.49 15.71 13.96
N PHE A 73 0.64 14.95 14.66
CA PHE A 73 1.02 13.69 15.27
C PHE A 73 0.58 12.52 14.40
N LEU A 74 1.51 11.62 14.12
CA LEU A 74 1.26 10.45 13.29
C LEU A 74 1.44 9.20 14.16
N PHE A 75 0.39 8.41 14.27
CA PHE A 75 0.41 7.17 15.04
C PHE A 75 0.22 5.99 14.10
N SER A 76 1.11 5.03 14.18
CA SER A 76 1.00 3.82 13.35
C SER A 76 1.56 2.60 14.06
N THR A 77 1.04 1.45 13.68
CA THR A 77 1.59 0.14 14.08
C THR A 77 1.85 -0.67 12.84
N GLY A 78 2.94 -1.45 12.84
CA GLY A 78 3.30 -2.30 11.71
C GLY A 78 3.36 -1.54 10.38
N THR A 79 2.65 -2.03 9.38
CA THR A 79 2.62 -1.43 8.04
C THR A 79 1.77 -0.16 7.94
N GLY A 80 1.10 0.24 9.02
CA GLY A 80 0.26 1.44 9.04
C GLY A 80 1.02 2.74 8.78
N ILE A 81 2.36 2.71 8.80
CA ILE A 81 3.18 3.87 8.45
C ILE A 81 3.16 4.20 6.94
N ALA A 82 2.77 3.25 6.09
CA ALA A 82 2.84 3.42 4.64
C ALA A 82 2.16 4.70 4.11
N PRO A 83 0.90 5.03 4.47
CA PRO A 83 0.28 6.26 3.97
C PRO A 83 0.97 7.53 4.45
N PHE A 84 1.65 7.49 5.59
CA PHE A 84 2.38 8.63 6.10
C PHE A 84 3.68 8.87 5.32
N THR A 85 4.34 7.81 4.87
CA THR A 85 5.52 7.93 4.00
C THR A 85 5.15 8.50 2.63
N LEU A 86 3.98 8.17 2.11
CA LEU A 86 3.48 8.71 0.86
C LEU A 86 3.29 10.24 0.93
N SER A 87 2.53 10.70 1.92
CA SER A 87 1.96 12.05 1.86
C SER A 87 2.65 13.07 2.76
N LEU A 88 3.31 12.65 3.82
CA LEU A 88 3.75 13.56 4.88
C LEU A 88 5.26 13.64 5.04
N ILE A 89 5.98 12.55 4.84
CA ILE A 89 7.45 12.55 4.98
C ILE A 89 8.12 13.25 3.80
N HIS A 90 7.45 13.32 2.67
CA HIS A 90 7.97 13.89 1.43
C HIS A 90 7.43 15.30 1.12
N ILE A 91 6.84 15.96 2.08
CA ILE A 91 6.39 17.35 1.93
C ILE A 91 7.59 18.31 1.90
#